data_19f07059c408e51681c593f5d511582c
#
_entry.id   19f07059c408e51681c593f5d511582c
#
_cell.length_a   1.000
_cell.length_b   1.000
_cell.length_c   1.000
_cell.angle_alpha   90.00
_cell.angle_beta   90.00
_cell.angle_gamma   90.00
#
_symmetry.space_group_name_H-M   'P 1'
#
loop_
_entity.id
_entity.type
_entity.pdbx_description
1 polymer ?
#
loop_
_entity_poly.entity_id
_entity_poly.type
_entity_poly.pdbx_seq_one_letter_code
_entity_poly.pdbx_strand_id
1 'polypeptide(L)'
;MKKAFTLIEIMISVVMIFIIMGVVLEVTSNTKHLFLINKDYNAFVYKSTIAVFGKGKNLYEKLKDFNIRNDKIIHTLKHDKINVKKELDYSMNENINNQNINISINKIKVYDKHHQTVYYSVDIK
;
A
#
# COMPACT_ATOMS: atom_id res chain seq x y z
N MET A 1 39.65 -47.61 5.67
CA MET A 1 40.43 -46.56 6.37
C MET A 1 39.52 -45.36 6.57
N LYS A 2 39.21 -45.03 7.80
CA LYS A 2 38.48 -43.81 8.14
C LYS A 2 39.45 -42.64 7.99
N LYS A 3 39.24 -41.78 6.95
CA LYS A 3 40.02 -40.53 6.85
C LYS A 3 39.61 -39.60 7.98
N ALA A 4 40.54 -39.30 8.88
CA ALA A 4 40.33 -38.27 9.89
C ALA A 4 40.37 -36.93 9.17
N PHE A 5 39.40 -36.03 9.46
CA PHE A 5 39.43 -34.66 8.96
C PHE A 5 40.70 -33.97 9.44
N THR A 6 41.35 -33.24 8.54
CA THR A 6 42.51 -32.43 8.92
C THR A 6 42.05 -31.18 9.68
N LEU A 7 42.88 -30.71 10.60
CA LEU A 7 42.58 -29.49 11.38
C LEU A 7 42.24 -28.32 10.47
N ILE A 8 42.89 -28.23 9.32
CA ILE A 8 42.66 -27.14 8.35
C ILE A 8 41.27 -27.21 7.66
N GLU A 9 40.75 -28.40 7.38
CA GLU A 9 39.40 -28.60 6.84
C GLU A 9 38.33 -28.14 7.83
N ILE A 10 38.55 -28.41 9.11
CA ILE A 10 37.64 -27.95 10.17
C ILE A 10 37.68 -26.42 10.27
N MET A 11 38.85 -25.79 10.24
CA MET A 11 38.97 -24.34 10.28
C MET A 11 38.31 -23.64 9.09
N ILE A 12 38.53 -24.16 7.88
CA ILE A 12 37.90 -23.63 6.68
C ILE A 12 36.38 -23.77 6.75
N SER A 13 35.88 -24.91 7.20
CA SER A 13 34.43 -25.15 7.32
C SER A 13 33.77 -24.19 8.31
N VAL A 14 34.43 -23.93 9.43
CA VAL A 14 33.93 -22.98 10.45
C VAL A 14 33.88 -21.55 9.88
N VAL A 15 34.93 -21.12 9.20
CA VAL A 15 34.97 -19.80 8.55
C VAL A 15 33.85 -19.64 7.51
N MET A 16 33.64 -20.67 6.67
CA MET A 16 32.55 -20.65 5.68
C MET A 16 31.17 -20.56 6.33
N ILE A 17 30.95 -21.26 7.44
CA ILE A 17 29.69 -21.20 8.19
C ILE A 17 29.45 -19.76 8.69
N PHE A 18 30.46 -19.09 9.24
CA PHE A 18 30.33 -17.71 9.72
C PHE A 18 30.01 -16.72 8.59
N ILE A 19 30.64 -16.88 7.42
CA ILE A 19 30.35 -16.04 6.24
C ILE A 19 28.90 -16.24 5.80
N ILE A 20 28.44 -17.47 5.66
CA ILE A 20 27.06 -17.80 5.26
C ILE A 20 26.06 -17.25 6.27
N MET A 21 26.33 -17.43 7.57
CA MET A 21 25.46 -16.93 8.63
C MET A 21 25.35 -15.39 8.60
N GLY A 22 26.44 -14.67 8.33
CA GLY A 22 26.43 -13.22 8.16
C GLY A 22 25.52 -12.77 7.03
N VAL A 23 25.63 -13.38 5.85
CA VAL A 23 24.77 -13.08 4.68
C VAL A 23 23.30 -13.38 4.98
N VAL A 24 23.00 -14.50 5.61
CA VAL A 24 21.62 -14.88 5.97
C VAL A 24 21.00 -13.87 6.94
N LEU A 25 21.75 -13.40 7.93
CA LEU A 25 21.26 -12.40 8.88
C LEU A 25 20.97 -11.06 8.18
N GLU A 26 21.84 -10.62 7.28
CA GLU A 26 21.64 -9.39 6.51
C GLU A 26 20.39 -9.46 5.62
N VAL A 27 20.24 -10.55 4.85
CA VAL A 27 19.06 -10.76 3.99
C VAL A 27 17.78 -10.81 4.83
N THR A 28 17.79 -11.49 5.98
CA THR A 28 16.61 -11.58 6.85
C THR A 28 16.22 -10.22 7.42
N SER A 29 17.19 -9.40 7.82
CA SER A 29 16.95 -8.04 8.34
C SER A 29 16.34 -7.14 7.26
N ASN A 30 16.91 -7.14 6.06
CA ASN A 30 16.41 -6.34 4.92
C ASN A 30 15.01 -6.77 4.50
N THR A 31 14.75 -8.08 4.45
CA THR A 31 13.41 -8.62 4.11
C THR A 31 12.36 -8.20 5.13
N LYS A 32 12.69 -8.25 6.43
CA LYS A 32 11.80 -7.81 7.50
C LYS A 32 11.47 -6.32 7.40
N HIS A 33 12.46 -5.48 7.09
CA HIS A 33 12.27 -4.05 6.89
C HIS A 33 11.36 -3.76 5.70
N LEU A 34 11.61 -4.39 4.55
CA LEU A 34 10.76 -4.26 3.36
C LEU A 34 9.32 -4.73 3.61
N PHE A 35 9.16 -5.82 4.38
CA PHE A 35 7.84 -6.32 4.74
C PHE A 35 7.04 -5.30 5.58
N LEU A 36 7.69 -4.66 6.54
CA LEU A 36 7.04 -3.63 7.37
C LEU A 36 6.61 -2.41 6.54
N ILE A 37 7.48 -1.92 5.65
CA ILE A 37 7.15 -0.81 4.75
C ILE A 37 5.97 -1.17 3.86
N ASN A 38 5.99 -2.34 3.24
CA ASN A 38 4.89 -2.80 2.38
C ASN A 38 3.57 -2.95 3.15
N LYS A 39 3.62 -3.42 4.38
CA LYS A 39 2.44 -3.55 5.24
C LYS A 39 1.79 -2.19 5.51
N ASP A 40 2.59 -1.20 5.87
CA ASP A 40 2.10 0.16 6.17
C ASP A 40 1.56 0.83 4.90
N TYR A 41 2.26 0.70 3.77
CA TYR A 41 1.80 1.21 2.50
C TYR A 41 0.49 0.55 2.03
N ASN A 42 0.38 -0.77 2.13
CA ASN A 42 -0.85 -1.48 1.79
C ASN A 42 -2.02 -1.06 2.69
N ALA A 43 -1.78 -0.88 3.99
CA ALA A 43 -2.81 -0.37 4.89
C ALA A 43 -3.29 1.03 4.47
N PHE A 44 -2.37 1.92 4.06
CA PHE A 44 -2.70 3.24 3.53
C PHE A 44 -3.51 3.14 2.21
N VAL A 45 -3.12 2.27 1.28
CA VAL A 45 -3.83 2.07 0.00
C VAL A 45 -5.27 1.60 0.25
N TYR A 46 -5.48 0.64 1.15
CA TYR A 46 -6.85 0.21 1.51
C TYR A 46 -7.69 1.33 2.10
N LYS A 47 -7.14 2.11 3.02
CA LYS A 47 -7.82 3.26 3.62
C LYS A 47 -8.15 4.33 2.57
N SER A 48 -7.23 4.62 1.67
CA SER A 48 -7.43 5.61 0.61
C SER A 48 -8.48 5.15 -0.40
N THR A 49 -8.54 3.88 -0.73
CA THR A 49 -9.59 3.29 -1.58
C THR A 49 -10.96 3.47 -0.94
N ILE A 50 -11.11 3.16 0.35
CA ILE A 50 -12.35 3.37 1.10
C ILE A 50 -12.73 4.86 1.14
N ALA A 51 -11.74 5.74 1.33
CA ALA A 51 -11.96 7.18 1.38
C ALA A 51 -12.49 7.75 0.05
N VAL A 52 -12.04 7.19 -1.08
CA VAL A 52 -12.43 7.65 -2.43
C VAL A 52 -13.75 7.03 -2.88
N PHE A 53 -13.92 5.73 -2.73
CA PHE A 53 -15.05 5.00 -3.33
C PHE A 53 -16.20 4.74 -2.37
N GLY A 54 -15.98 4.82 -1.05
CA GLY A 54 -17.05 4.63 -0.06
C GLY A 54 -18.01 5.83 0.01
N LYS A 55 -19.28 5.56 0.29
CA LYS A 55 -20.31 6.58 0.51
C LYS A 55 -20.35 6.96 1.99
N GLY A 56 -20.30 8.26 2.32
CA GLY A 56 -20.36 8.74 3.69
C GLY A 56 -19.45 9.94 3.96
N LYS A 57 -19.62 10.58 5.11
CA LYS A 57 -18.87 11.79 5.50
C LYS A 57 -17.50 11.46 6.09
N ASN A 58 -17.37 10.33 6.75
CA ASN A 58 -16.13 9.89 7.38
C ASN A 58 -15.78 8.44 6.97
N LEU A 59 -14.55 8.03 7.26
CA LEU A 59 -14.04 6.72 6.86
C LEU A 59 -14.86 5.57 7.46
N TYR A 60 -15.36 5.76 8.68
CA TYR A 60 -16.17 4.77 9.38
C TYR A 60 -17.55 4.54 8.72
N GLU A 61 -18.23 5.61 8.29
CA GLU A 61 -19.51 5.50 7.57
C GLU A 61 -19.31 4.78 6.22
N LYS A 62 -18.23 5.12 5.53
CA LYS A 62 -17.84 4.50 4.26
C LYS A 62 -17.56 3.00 4.37
N LEU A 63 -17.11 2.53 5.53
CA LEU A 63 -16.86 1.11 5.79
C LEU A 63 -18.10 0.22 5.70
N LYS A 64 -19.28 0.76 5.95
CA LYS A 64 -20.54 0.00 5.87
C LYS A 64 -20.77 -0.57 4.47
N ASP A 65 -20.33 0.16 3.45
CA ASP A 65 -20.47 -0.26 2.04
C ASP A 65 -19.55 -1.45 1.70
N PHE A 66 -18.46 -1.64 2.46
CA PHE A 66 -17.47 -2.70 2.22
C PHE A 66 -17.68 -3.95 3.10
N ASN A 67 -18.75 -3.97 3.91
CA ASN A 67 -19.13 -5.12 4.77
C ASN A 67 -17.98 -5.67 5.65
N ILE A 68 -17.10 -4.79 6.12
CA ILE A 68 -15.96 -5.14 6.98
C ILE A 68 -16.47 -5.38 8.41
N ARG A 69 -16.24 -6.59 8.94
CA ARG A 69 -16.72 -7.02 10.26
C ARG A 69 -15.64 -7.12 11.33
N ASN A 70 -14.39 -6.80 11.01
CA ASN A 70 -13.28 -6.93 11.95
C ASN A 70 -13.20 -5.69 12.86
N ASP A 71 -13.48 -5.87 14.15
CA ASP A 71 -13.52 -4.79 15.14
C ASP A 71 -12.20 -4.03 15.29
N LYS A 72 -11.06 -4.70 15.15
CA LYS A 72 -9.74 -4.04 15.19
C LYS A 72 -9.55 -3.08 14.01
N ILE A 73 -9.97 -3.49 12.82
CA ILE A 73 -9.91 -2.67 11.61
C ILE A 73 -10.86 -1.48 11.77
N ILE A 74 -12.08 -1.71 12.22
CA ILE A 74 -13.09 -0.68 12.46
C ILE A 74 -12.58 0.35 13.45
N HIS A 75 -12.00 -0.09 14.56
CA HIS A 75 -11.46 0.81 15.59
C HIS A 75 -10.31 1.67 15.04
N THR A 76 -9.38 1.08 14.30
CA THR A 76 -8.27 1.81 13.68
C THR A 76 -8.78 2.85 12.70
N LEU A 77 -9.71 2.49 11.81
CA LEU A 77 -10.24 3.38 10.79
C LEU A 77 -11.13 4.51 11.35
N LYS A 78 -11.72 4.32 12.52
CA LYS A 78 -12.49 5.36 13.21
C LYS A 78 -11.63 6.54 13.69
N HIS A 79 -10.37 6.26 14.04
CA HIS A 79 -9.43 7.26 14.56
C HIS A 79 -8.47 7.81 13.49
N ASP A 80 -8.38 7.17 12.35
CA ASP A 80 -7.50 7.60 11.27
C ASP A 80 -8.07 8.79 10.48
N LYS A 81 -7.23 9.80 10.30
CA LYS A 81 -7.54 10.97 9.48
C LYS A 81 -6.84 10.85 8.14
N ILE A 82 -7.62 10.71 7.09
CA ILE A 82 -7.14 10.76 5.71
C ILE A 82 -7.71 12.01 5.06
N ASN A 83 -6.85 12.76 4.40
CA ASN A 83 -7.23 13.95 3.65
C ASN A 83 -7.49 13.57 2.20
N VAL A 84 -8.62 14.01 1.66
CA VAL A 84 -9.00 13.79 0.26
C VAL A 84 -9.20 15.15 -0.38
N LYS A 85 -8.46 15.43 -1.46
CA LYS A 85 -8.59 16.64 -2.26
C LYS A 85 -8.96 16.26 -3.69
N LYS A 86 -10.12 16.75 -4.16
CA LYS A 86 -10.57 16.56 -5.54
C LYS A 86 -10.28 17.84 -6.33
N GLU A 87 -9.56 17.72 -7.43
CA GLU A 87 -9.22 18.79 -8.36
C GLU A 87 -9.72 18.40 -9.75
N LEU A 88 -10.29 19.34 -10.49
CA LEU A 88 -10.60 19.13 -11.89
C LEU A 88 -9.28 19.17 -12.67
N ASP A 89 -8.97 18.10 -13.39
CA ASP A 89 -7.74 17.99 -14.18
C ASP A 89 -8.00 18.39 -15.64
N TYR A 90 -9.11 17.89 -16.22
CA TYR A 90 -9.49 18.16 -17.59
C TYR A 90 -11.00 18.11 -17.77
N SER A 91 -11.55 18.97 -18.63
CA SER A 91 -12.95 18.90 -19.05
C SER A 91 -13.08 19.15 -20.55
N MET A 92 -13.93 18.35 -21.21
CA MET A 92 -14.23 18.45 -22.61
C MET A 92 -15.75 18.40 -22.82
N ASN A 93 -16.26 19.29 -23.64
CA ASN A 93 -17.65 19.30 -24.05
C ASN A 93 -17.72 18.94 -25.55
N GLU A 94 -18.41 17.88 -25.88
CA GLU A 94 -18.65 17.46 -27.26
C GLU A 94 -20.13 17.37 -27.54
N ASN A 95 -20.51 17.75 -28.76
CA ASN A 95 -21.87 17.59 -29.26
C ASN A 95 -21.90 16.40 -30.22
N ILE A 96 -22.45 15.28 -29.74
CA ILE A 96 -22.59 14.05 -30.52
C ILE A 96 -24.09 13.81 -30.73
N ASN A 97 -24.53 13.75 -31.99
CA ASN A 97 -25.94 13.49 -32.37
C ASN A 97 -26.95 14.43 -31.68
N ASN A 98 -26.66 15.75 -31.65
CA ASN A 98 -27.47 16.75 -30.94
C ASN A 98 -27.58 16.58 -29.42
N GLN A 99 -26.73 15.78 -28.81
CA GLN A 99 -26.60 15.67 -27.36
C GLN A 99 -25.25 16.28 -26.91
N ASN A 100 -25.32 17.21 -25.99
CA ASN A 100 -24.12 17.76 -25.36
C ASN A 100 -23.61 16.81 -24.31
N ILE A 101 -22.45 16.21 -24.55
CA ILE A 101 -21.77 15.31 -23.61
C ILE A 101 -20.64 16.09 -22.97
N ASN A 102 -20.71 16.21 -21.65
CA ASN A 102 -19.64 16.81 -20.86
C ASN A 102 -18.84 15.68 -20.19
N ILE A 103 -17.57 15.54 -20.57
CA ILE A 103 -16.63 14.59 -20.00
C ILE A 103 -15.66 15.37 -19.11
N SER A 104 -15.62 15.04 -17.83
CA SER A 104 -14.67 15.64 -16.89
C SER A 104 -13.80 14.58 -16.23
N ILE A 105 -12.50 14.84 -16.23
CA ILE A 105 -11.50 14.02 -15.53
C ILE A 105 -11.11 14.74 -14.26
N ASN A 106 -11.35 14.11 -13.13
CA ASN A 106 -11.00 14.65 -11.83
C ASN A 106 -9.82 13.88 -11.25
N LYS A 107 -8.85 14.62 -10.74
CA LYS A 107 -7.71 14.13 -9.99
C LYS A 107 -8.02 14.15 -8.50
N ILE A 108 -7.98 13.00 -7.85
CA ILE A 108 -8.27 12.85 -6.44
C ILE A 108 -6.97 12.51 -5.73
N LYS A 109 -6.44 13.47 -4.96
CA LYS A 109 -5.25 13.27 -4.13
C LYS A 109 -5.68 12.81 -2.75
N VAL A 110 -5.13 11.70 -2.30
CA VAL A 110 -5.34 11.16 -0.95
C VAL A 110 -4.01 11.11 -0.24
N TYR A 111 -3.94 11.69 0.95
CA TYR A 111 -2.70 11.78 1.70
C TYR A 111 -2.92 11.72 3.21
N ASP A 112 -1.94 11.16 3.91
CA ASP A 112 -1.77 11.23 5.35
C ASP A 112 -0.42 11.91 5.69
N LYS A 113 0.12 11.68 6.90
CA LYS A 113 1.39 12.26 7.33
C LYS A 113 2.61 11.69 6.59
N HIS A 114 2.53 10.46 6.09
CA HIS A 114 3.66 9.68 5.59
C HIS A 114 3.49 9.18 4.17
N HIS A 115 2.24 9.11 3.68
CA HIS A 115 1.91 8.49 2.40
C HIS A 115 1.02 9.39 1.57
N GLN A 116 1.15 9.25 0.25
CA GLN A 116 0.31 9.93 -0.72
C GLN A 116 0.00 9.00 -1.89
N THR A 117 -1.23 9.08 -2.39
CA THR A 117 -1.64 8.41 -3.64
C THR A 117 -2.57 9.30 -4.44
N VAL A 118 -2.71 8.99 -5.74
CA VAL A 118 -3.55 9.74 -6.66
C VAL A 118 -4.47 8.78 -7.38
N TYR A 119 -5.74 9.12 -7.45
CA TYR A 119 -6.76 8.44 -8.25
C TYR A 119 -7.31 9.39 -9.30
N TYR A 120 -7.82 8.84 -10.39
CA TYR A 120 -8.53 9.59 -11.41
C TYR A 120 -9.97 9.06 -11.50
N SER A 121 -10.93 9.97 -11.55
CA SER A 121 -12.33 9.64 -11.85
C SER A 121 -12.77 10.33 -13.12
N VAL A 122 -13.51 9.62 -13.96
CA VAL A 122 -14.14 10.16 -15.15
C VAL A 122 -15.63 10.31 -14.86
N ASP A 123 -16.13 11.53 -14.94
CA ASP A 123 -17.55 11.85 -14.80
C ASP A 123 -18.08 12.22 -16.20
N ILE A 124 -19.12 11.53 -16.67
CA ILE A 124 -19.80 11.79 -17.95
C ILE A 124 -21.22 12.27 -17.63
N LYS A 125 -21.58 13.43 -18.16
CA LYS A 125 -22.90 14.07 -17.97
C LYS A 125 -23.50 14.49 -19.31
#